data_02b6c9cb507259c101badc5bf77950d6
#
_entry.id   02b6c9cb507259c101badc5bf77950d6
#
_cell.length_a   1.000
_cell.length_b   1.000
_cell.length_c   1.000
_cell.angle_alpha   90.00
_cell.angle_beta   90.00
_cell.angle_gamma   90.00
#
_symmetry.space_group_name_H-M   'P 1'
#
loop_
_entity.id
_entity.type
_entity.pdbx_description
1 polymer ?
#
loop_
_entity_poly.entity_id
_entity_poly.type
_entity_poly.pdbx_seq_one_letter_code
_entity_poly.pdbx_strand_id
1 'polypeptide(L)'
;VPSEFFAGGGPQALFCRARSMSEQAVGQGRERILNRTHMKNLLSEVLKHEVYPAMGCTEPVAVAFAAATAAKLLKGKTTGVLIKTDPGTYKNGLAVAIPNTSGQKGNLLAAAVGAVARKPELGAELFKGLPAARLKEASALLRAGRARIEVDYKKRGIYISAEVTAGRNKALCVLEGSHNRVSLLRLNGKTLTKTGGPGKKTALPYKEALRKAAFKDLFRAAENVKPAELAYIRRGVDMNLAASREGLKLKKVGYYIEDLIKKGYLKRDILSNAKLTAAAAADARMAGVPVPVMSSGESGNQGVVAVLVPWLVGKAFGVPEKRILKSIALSHLVNSYIKVFTGELAPICGCAVAAGVGASVAIVWQRAGGDARKTALAVNTVISDIGGMICDGAKSGCALKVASSADSAIRAAWMASNGEGITDAEGFIGDSAEATIKNISRISSLGMEKVDSIILDIMSRKRP
;
A
#
# COMPACT_ATOMS: atom_id res chain seq x y z
N VAL A 1 10.09 0.29 72.77
CA VAL A 1 8.93 1.23 72.82
C VAL A 1 8.94 1.98 71.47
N PRO A 2 7.90 1.89 70.62
CA PRO A 2 7.83 2.53 69.36
C PRO A 2 7.19 3.92 69.44
N SER A 3 7.62 4.85 68.62
CA SER A 3 6.95 6.14 68.41
C SER A 3 6.34 6.14 67.00
N GLU A 4 5.02 6.23 66.97
CA GLU A 4 4.19 6.48 65.80
C GLU A 4 4.39 7.89 65.27
N PHE A 5 4.49 8.01 63.92
CA PHE A 5 4.30 9.27 63.23
C PHE A 5 3.10 9.16 62.28
N PHE A 6 2.02 9.83 62.67
CA PHE A 6 0.86 10.12 61.81
C PHE A 6 1.28 11.14 60.75
N ALA A 7 1.16 10.80 59.47
CA ALA A 7 1.16 11.76 58.38
C ALA A 7 -0.25 11.90 57.84
N GLY A 8 -0.93 13.00 58.25
CA GLY A 8 -2.27 13.35 57.79
C GLY A 8 -2.25 13.82 56.34
N GLY A 9 -2.91 13.08 55.48
CA GLY A 9 -3.27 13.53 54.13
C GLY A 9 -4.55 14.36 54.18
N GLY A 10 -4.44 15.69 53.99
CA GLY A 10 -5.58 16.60 54.04
C GLY A 10 -6.58 16.41 52.87
N PRO A 11 -7.79 16.97 52.98
CA PRO A 11 -8.89 16.82 52.01
C PRO A 11 -8.57 17.22 50.56
N GLN A 12 -7.57 18.07 50.35
CA GLN A 12 -7.14 18.50 49.01
C GLN A 12 -6.48 17.40 48.17
N ALA A 13 -5.79 16.44 48.80
CA ALA A 13 -5.15 15.32 48.07
C ALA A 13 -6.17 14.29 47.52
N LEU A 14 -7.30 14.12 48.22
CA LEU A 14 -8.43 13.29 47.79
C LEU A 14 -9.21 13.93 46.63
N PHE A 15 -9.37 15.24 46.61
CA PHE A 15 -10.06 15.97 45.52
C PHE A 15 -9.23 15.98 44.24
N CYS A 16 -7.91 16.11 44.29
CA CYS A 16 -7.05 16.01 43.13
C CYS A 16 -7.02 14.59 42.50
N ARG A 17 -7.01 13.54 43.35
CA ARG A 17 -7.11 12.15 42.87
C ARG A 17 -8.47 11.83 42.23
N ALA A 18 -9.57 12.29 42.83
CA ALA A 18 -10.90 12.08 42.25
C ALA A 18 -11.10 12.81 40.92
N ARG A 19 -10.55 14.02 40.75
CA ARG A 19 -10.58 14.77 39.50
C ARG A 19 -9.75 14.10 38.38
N SER A 20 -8.54 13.61 38.68
CA SER A 20 -7.71 12.88 37.74
C SER A 20 -8.32 11.54 37.31
N MET A 21 -8.99 10.82 38.23
CA MET A 21 -9.69 9.58 37.92
C MET A 21 -10.95 9.83 37.07
N SER A 22 -11.70 10.92 37.30
CA SER A 22 -12.86 11.28 36.48
C SER A 22 -12.45 11.73 35.07
N GLU A 23 -11.37 12.49 34.90
CA GLU A 23 -10.83 12.89 33.61
C GLU A 23 -10.25 11.70 32.82
N GLN A 24 -9.60 10.76 33.50
CA GLN A 24 -9.14 9.50 32.89
C GLN A 24 -10.31 8.60 32.47
N ALA A 25 -11.36 8.49 33.28
CA ALA A 25 -12.55 7.70 32.98
C ALA A 25 -13.35 8.30 31.80
N VAL A 26 -13.47 9.63 31.75
CA VAL A 26 -14.10 10.36 30.64
C VAL A 26 -13.25 10.23 29.35
N GLY A 27 -11.92 10.31 29.45
CA GLY A 27 -10.98 10.06 28.35
C GLY A 27 -11.09 8.65 27.81
N GLN A 28 -11.10 7.64 28.67
CA GLN A 28 -11.28 6.23 28.29
C GLN A 28 -12.67 5.95 27.69
N GLY A 29 -13.72 6.60 28.18
CA GLY A 29 -15.07 6.51 27.64
C GLY A 29 -15.14 7.09 26.21
N ARG A 30 -14.57 8.26 25.99
CA ARG A 30 -14.47 8.88 24.63
C ARG A 30 -13.65 8.02 23.68
N GLU A 31 -12.54 7.48 24.12
CA GLU A 31 -11.68 6.61 23.30
C GLU A 31 -12.39 5.30 22.94
N ARG A 32 -13.16 4.70 23.85
CA ARG A 32 -14.00 3.52 23.56
C ARG A 32 -15.11 3.82 22.55
N ILE A 33 -15.76 4.98 22.65
CA ILE A 33 -16.82 5.40 21.70
C ILE A 33 -16.21 5.65 20.31
N LEU A 34 -15.08 6.37 20.22
CA LEU A 34 -14.37 6.62 18.96
C LEU A 34 -13.91 5.30 18.32
N ASN A 35 -13.33 4.38 19.09
CA ASN A 35 -12.93 3.06 18.59
C ASN A 35 -14.14 2.26 18.07
N ARG A 36 -15.28 2.27 18.76
CA ARG A 36 -16.51 1.61 18.28
C ARG A 36 -17.02 2.21 16.97
N THR A 37 -16.95 3.52 16.81
CA THR A 37 -17.37 4.22 15.59
C THR A 37 -16.45 3.88 14.43
N HIS A 38 -15.12 3.88 14.62
CA HIS A 38 -14.15 3.50 13.61
C HIS A 38 -14.26 2.02 13.22
N MET A 39 -14.54 1.13 14.19
CA MET A 39 -14.81 -0.28 13.90
C MET A 39 -16.06 -0.50 13.04
N LYS A 40 -17.15 0.27 13.27
CA LYS A 40 -18.36 0.21 12.45
C LYS A 40 -18.14 0.69 11.01
N ASN A 41 -17.21 1.62 10.79
CA ASN A 41 -16.92 2.22 9.48
C ASN A 41 -15.60 1.73 8.88
N LEU A 42 -15.04 0.65 9.40
CA LEU A 42 -13.69 0.19 9.07
C LEU A 42 -13.47 0.02 7.57
N LEU A 43 -14.40 -0.66 6.89
CA LEU A 43 -14.34 -0.84 5.44
C LEU A 43 -14.40 0.49 4.69
N SER A 44 -15.34 1.37 5.07
CA SER A 44 -15.49 2.68 4.42
C SER A 44 -14.20 3.52 4.52
N GLU A 45 -13.53 3.48 5.67
CA GLU A 45 -12.26 4.18 5.88
C GLU A 45 -11.11 3.56 5.06
N VAL A 46 -11.01 2.22 5.02
CA VAL A 46 -10.03 1.54 4.18
C VAL A 46 -10.27 1.85 2.69
N LEU A 47 -11.51 1.74 2.22
CA LEU A 47 -11.85 2.06 0.82
C LEU A 47 -11.52 3.52 0.48
N LYS A 48 -11.80 4.45 1.38
CA LYS A 48 -11.55 5.88 1.18
C LYS A 48 -10.05 6.22 1.12
N HIS A 49 -9.23 5.60 1.96
CA HIS A 49 -7.84 6.00 2.15
C HIS A 49 -6.83 5.13 1.40
N GLU A 50 -7.15 3.85 1.15
CA GLU A 50 -6.19 2.89 0.62
C GLU A 50 -6.59 2.25 -0.71
N VAL A 51 -7.86 2.42 -1.12
CA VAL A 51 -8.40 1.82 -2.35
C VAL A 51 -8.86 2.92 -3.29
N TYR A 52 -8.03 3.24 -4.29
CA TYR A 52 -8.28 4.32 -5.24
C TYR A 52 -7.67 4.00 -6.61
N PRO A 53 -8.17 4.62 -7.71
CA PRO A 53 -7.55 4.51 -9.01
C PRO A 53 -6.11 5.03 -8.97
N ALA A 54 -5.13 4.21 -9.38
CA ALA A 54 -3.72 4.55 -9.40
C ALA A 54 -3.13 4.32 -10.80
N MET A 55 -2.50 5.35 -11.36
CA MET A 55 -1.83 5.28 -12.66
C MET A 55 -0.31 5.26 -12.46
N GLY A 56 0.35 4.17 -12.87
CA GLY A 56 1.77 3.96 -12.63
C GLY A 56 2.09 3.54 -11.20
N CYS A 57 3.34 3.65 -10.76
CA CYS A 57 3.76 3.33 -9.40
C CYS A 57 3.47 4.47 -8.43
N THR A 58 3.02 4.13 -7.21
CA THR A 58 2.58 5.10 -6.22
C THR A 58 3.70 6.01 -5.72
N GLU A 59 4.93 5.52 -5.62
CA GLU A 59 6.08 6.28 -5.13
C GLU A 59 6.50 7.41 -6.09
N PRO A 60 6.72 7.17 -7.41
CA PRO A 60 6.95 8.28 -8.36
C PRO A 60 5.78 9.27 -8.43
N VAL A 61 4.54 8.77 -8.32
CA VAL A 61 3.35 9.65 -8.29
C VAL A 61 3.40 10.56 -7.06
N ALA A 62 3.74 10.02 -5.88
CA ALA A 62 3.86 10.80 -4.65
C ALA A 62 5.00 11.84 -4.73
N VAL A 63 6.15 11.47 -5.33
CA VAL A 63 7.24 12.42 -5.59
C VAL A 63 6.79 13.54 -6.53
N ALA A 64 6.08 13.20 -7.62
CA ALA A 64 5.53 14.18 -8.53
C ALA A 64 4.46 15.07 -7.86
N PHE A 65 3.61 14.49 -7.02
CA PHE A 65 2.60 15.22 -6.25
C PHE A 65 3.23 16.23 -5.27
N ALA A 66 4.28 15.83 -4.54
CA ALA A 66 5.01 16.73 -3.65
C ALA A 66 5.63 17.91 -4.42
N ALA A 67 6.29 17.61 -5.56
CA ALA A 67 6.90 18.61 -6.41
C ALA A 67 5.85 19.54 -7.05
N ALA A 68 4.70 19.01 -7.51
CA ALA A 68 3.59 19.80 -8.06
C ALA A 68 2.97 20.70 -7.00
N THR A 69 2.80 20.21 -5.76
CA THR A 69 2.26 20.97 -4.64
C THR A 69 3.16 22.15 -4.28
N ALA A 70 4.47 21.93 -4.19
CA ALA A 70 5.43 23.01 -3.98
C ALA A 70 5.43 24.01 -5.16
N ALA A 71 5.50 23.51 -6.40
CA ALA A 71 5.57 24.33 -7.60
C ALA A 71 4.31 25.21 -7.82
N LYS A 72 3.13 24.76 -7.39
CA LYS A 72 1.86 25.50 -7.49
C LYS A 72 1.89 26.83 -6.72
N LEU A 73 2.72 26.92 -5.66
CA LEU A 73 2.89 28.15 -4.89
C LEU A 73 3.77 29.20 -5.59
N LEU A 74 4.50 28.82 -6.63
CA LEU A 74 5.51 29.66 -7.27
C LEU A 74 4.97 30.31 -8.53
N LYS A 75 5.32 31.59 -8.73
CA LYS A 75 5.12 32.30 -10.01
C LYS A 75 6.37 32.10 -10.90
N GLY A 76 6.18 32.15 -12.21
CA GLY A 76 7.28 32.02 -13.18
C GLY A 76 7.71 30.57 -13.45
N LYS A 77 8.73 30.41 -14.28
CA LYS A 77 9.23 29.09 -14.73
C LYS A 77 10.01 28.37 -13.64
N THR A 78 9.82 27.05 -13.51
CA THR A 78 10.62 26.22 -12.62
C THR A 78 12.09 26.21 -13.07
N THR A 79 13.00 26.53 -12.17
CA THR A 79 14.46 26.61 -12.44
C THR A 79 15.27 25.57 -11.68
N GLY A 80 14.69 24.91 -10.66
CA GLY A 80 15.37 23.88 -9.89
C GLY A 80 14.40 23.00 -9.13
N VAL A 81 14.78 21.73 -8.91
CA VAL A 81 14.03 20.73 -8.13
C VAL A 81 15.01 19.93 -7.29
N LEU A 82 14.84 19.92 -5.98
CA LEU A 82 15.57 19.07 -5.05
C LEU A 82 14.60 18.17 -4.32
N ILE A 83 14.80 16.87 -4.43
CA ILE A 83 14.00 15.85 -3.75
C ILE A 83 14.86 15.17 -2.67
N LYS A 84 14.27 14.95 -1.49
CA LYS A 84 14.83 14.03 -0.48
C LYS A 84 13.79 12.99 -0.16
N THR A 85 14.17 11.71 -0.15
CA THR A 85 13.25 10.61 0.15
C THR A 85 13.84 9.67 1.18
N ASP A 86 12.97 8.89 1.83
CA ASP A 86 13.39 7.68 2.53
C ASP A 86 13.93 6.62 1.54
N PRO A 87 14.68 5.61 2.05
CA PRO A 87 15.24 4.55 1.20
C PRO A 87 14.21 3.74 0.42
N GLY A 88 13.05 3.44 1.02
CA GLY A 88 12.00 2.65 0.40
C GLY A 88 11.36 3.37 -0.78
N THR A 89 10.99 4.64 -0.62
CA THR A 89 10.47 5.49 -1.70
C THR A 89 11.47 5.62 -2.85
N TYR A 90 12.75 5.85 -2.53
CA TYR A 90 13.80 5.91 -3.55
C TYR A 90 13.89 4.60 -4.35
N LYS A 91 14.04 3.47 -3.64
CA LYS A 91 14.16 2.13 -4.21
C LYS A 91 12.97 1.81 -5.14
N ASN A 92 11.75 2.07 -4.68
CA ASN A 92 10.54 1.70 -5.39
C ASN A 92 10.32 2.52 -6.66
N GLY A 93 10.77 3.76 -6.69
CA GLY A 93 10.60 4.62 -7.86
C GLY A 93 11.75 4.61 -8.86
N LEU A 94 12.88 3.94 -8.56
CA LEU A 94 14.09 4.07 -9.37
C LEU A 94 13.96 3.46 -10.78
N ALA A 95 13.39 2.26 -10.90
CA ALA A 95 13.41 1.46 -12.14
C ALA A 95 12.04 1.32 -12.83
N VAL A 96 11.01 1.98 -12.35
CA VAL A 96 9.66 1.88 -12.89
C VAL A 96 9.40 2.97 -13.94
N ALA A 97 8.69 2.60 -15.01
CA ALA A 97 8.31 3.53 -16.07
C ALA A 97 7.23 4.52 -15.57
N ILE A 98 7.39 5.78 -15.97
CA ILE A 98 6.43 6.85 -15.71
C ILE A 98 5.41 6.87 -16.85
N PRO A 99 4.11 6.87 -16.56
CA PRO A 99 3.08 6.92 -17.60
C PRO A 99 3.19 8.17 -18.48
N ASN A 100 2.87 8.02 -19.77
CA ASN A 100 2.91 9.10 -20.77
C ASN A 100 4.30 9.75 -20.98
N THR A 101 5.38 9.03 -20.70
CA THR A 101 6.76 9.51 -20.92
C THR A 101 7.56 8.67 -21.92
N SER A 102 6.91 7.88 -22.77
CA SER A 102 7.57 6.98 -23.73
C SER A 102 8.55 5.99 -23.05
N GLY A 103 8.14 5.46 -21.86
CA GLY A 103 8.90 4.45 -21.14
C GLY A 103 10.06 4.99 -20.30
N GLN A 104 10.24 6.30 -20.19
CA GLN A 104 11.24 6.89 -19.30
C GLN A 104 10.90 6.58 -17.83
N LYS A 105 11.94 6.46 -16.98
CA LYS A 105 11.83 5.90 -15.63
C LYS A 105 12.35 6.87 -14.57
N GLY A 106 11.94 6.59 -13.33
CA GLY A 106 12.61 7.11 -12.14
C GLY A 106 11.92 8.26 -11.44
N ASN A 107 12.17 8.34 -10.13
CA ASN A 107 11.65 9.39 -9.24
C ASN A 107 12.05 10.79 -9.69
N LEU A 108 13.25 10.95 -10.23
CA LEU A 108 13.75 12.27 -10.59
C LEU A 108 13.00 12.86 -11.78
N LEU A 109 12.68 12.03 -12.80
CA LEU A 109 11.80 12.43 -13.89
C LEU A 109 10.39 12.76 -13.37
N ALA A 110 9.85 11.92 -12.50
CA ALA A 110 8.55 12.16 -11.89
C ALA A 110 8.49 13.50 -11.16
N ALA A 111 9.52 13.84 -10.37
CA ALA A 111 9.66 15.12 -9.70
C ALA A 111 9.67 16.30 -10.68
N ALA A 112 10.49 16.21 -11.73
CA ALA A 112 10.59 17.27 -12.74
C ALA A 112 9.26 17.47 -13.47
N VAL A 113 8.56 16.39 -13.84
CA VAL A 113 7.22 16.44 -14.44
C VAL A 113 6.23 17.09 -13.49
N GLY A 114 6.18 16.68 -12.21
CA GLY A 114 5.32 17.29 -11.20
C GLY A 114 5.55 18.80 -11.06
N ALA A 115 6.83 19.20 -10.96
CA ALA A 115 7.24 20.60 -10.79
C ALA A 115 6.87 21.50 -11.98
N VAL A 116 6.84 20.95 -13.22
CA VAL A 116 6.43 21.73 -14.41
C VAL A 116 4.94 21.62 -14.68
N ALA A 117 4.28 20.52 -14.32
CA ALA A 117 2.84 20.34 -14.50
C ALA A 117 2.01 21.20 -13.53
N ARG A 118 2.45 21.31 -12.26
CA ARG A 118 1.82 22.14 -11.20
C ARG A 118 0.35 21.81 -10.92
N LYS A 119 -0.06 20.56 -11.12
CA LYS A 119 -1.45 20.10 -10.98
C LYS A 119 -1.59 19.05 -9.86
N PRO A 120 -1.35 19.41 -8.57
CA PRO A 120 -1.48 18.45 -7.46
C PRO A 120 -2.91 17.95 -7.27
N GLU A 121 -3.93 18.66 -7.76
CA GLU A 121 -5.34 18.25 -7.71
C GLU A 121 -5.61 16.94 -8.45
N LEU A 122 -4.75 16.55 -9.40
CA LEU A 122 -4.86 15.28 -10.11
C LEU A 122 -4.45 14.07 -9.23
N GLY A 123 -3.77 14.30 -8.11
CA GLY A 123 -3.40 13.24 -7.16
C GLY A 123 -2.73 12.05 -7.81
N ALA A 124 -3.31 10.85 -7.65
CA ALA A 124 -2.78 9.60 -8.19
C ALA A 124 -2.86 9.48 -9.74
N GLU A 125 -3.56 10.39 -10.41
CA GLU A 125 -3.66 10.48 -11.88
C GLU A 125 -2.81 11.60 -12.49
N LEU A 126 -1.81 12.13 -11.77
CA LEU A 126 -1.00 13.29 -12.15
C LEU A 126 -0.33 13.15 -13.54
N PHE A 127 -0.01 11.93 -13.95
CA PHE A 127 0.56 11.65 -15.26
C PHE A 127 -0.48 11.46 -16.37
N LYS A 128 -1.77 11.50 -16.07
CA LYS A 128 -2.84 11.36 -17.04
C LYS A 128 -2.87 12.58 -17.99
N GLY A 129 -2.84 12.30 -19.30
CA GLY A 129 -2.88 13.37 -20.31
C GLY A 129 -1.71 14.35 -20.24
N LEU A 130 -0.51 13.90 -19.81
CA LEU A 130 0.68 14.74 -19.74
C LEU A 130 1.04 15.30 -21.13
N PRO A 131 1.01 16.64 -21.32
CA PRO A 131 1.35 17.24 -22.61
C PRO A 131 2.84 17.02 -22.94
N ALA A 132 3.15 16.74 -24.21
CA ALA A 132 4.53 16.54 -24.67
C ALA A 132 5.45 17.75 -24.38
N ALA A 133 4.90 18.96 -24.44
CA ALA A 133 5.63 20.18 -24.08
C ALA A 133 6.10 20.17 -22.62
N ARG A 134 5.29 19.67 -21.68
CA ARG A 134 5.67 19.56 -20.27
C ARG A 134 6.73 18.47 -20.05
N LEU A 135 6.63 17.37 -20.77
CA LEU A 135 7.68 16.33 -20.72
C LEU A 135 9.01 16.87 -21.27
N LYS A 136 8.99 17.64 -22.37
CA LYS A 136 10.18 18.30 -22.93
C LYS A 136 10.80 19.30 -21.94
N GLU A 137 9.99 20.08 -21.24
CA GLU A 137 10.42 21.02 -20.20
C GLU A 137 11.04 20.29 -19.00
N ALA A 138 10.42 19.23 -18.49
CA ALA A 138 10.96 18.41 -17.43
C ALA A 138 12.31 17.75 -17.82
N SER A 139 12.39 17.21 -19.04
CA SER A 139 13.63 16.64 -19.58
C SER A 139 14.75 17.68 -19.73
N ALA A 140 14.42 18.93 -20.01
CA ALA A 140 15.40 20.02 -20.07
C ALA A 140 15.99 20.32 -18.68
N LEU A 141 15.17 20.31 -17.60
CA LEU A 141 15.64 20.47 -16.22
C LEU A 141 16.62 19.33 -15.84
N LEU A 142 16.32 18.08 -16.24
CA LEU A 142 17.18 16.94 -15.99
C LEU A 142 18.53 17.08 -16.71
N ARG A 143 18.53 17.35 -18.01
CA ARG A 143 19.77 17.53 -18.81
C ARG A 143 20.63 18.68 -18.32
N ALA A 144 20.03 19.74 -17.80
CA ALA A 144 20.73 20.88 -17.24
C ALA A 144 21.27 20.64 -15.81
N GLY A 145 21.10 19.44 -15.23
CA GLY A 145 21.49 19.13 -13.85
C GLY A 145 20.73 19.93 -12.78
N ARG A 146 19.58 20.51 -13.15
CA ARG A 146 18.76 21.37 -12.27
C ARG A 146 17.74 20.57 -11.45
N ALA A 147 17.65 19.28 -11.64
CA ALA A 147 16.88 18.38 -10.78
C ALA A 147 17.83 17.38 -10.11
N ARG A 148 17.67 17.21 -8.79
CA ARG A 148 18.50 16.32 -7.97
C ARG A 148 17.62 15.53 -7.01
N ILE A 149 18.09 14.33 -6.63
CA ILE A 149 17.43 13.49 -5.62
C ILE A 149 18.47 12.96 -4.64
N GLU A 150 18.16 13.00 -3.36
CA GLU A 150 18.98 12.53 -2.25
C GLU A 150 18.18 11.51 -1.42
N VAL A 151 18.87 10.56 -0.81
CA VAL A 151 18.28 9.58 0.11
C VAL A 151 18.62 9.96 1.55
N ASP A 152 17.60 10.12 2.38
CA ASP A 152 17.77 10.31 3.83
C ASP A 152 17.60 8.97 4.54
N TYR A 153 18.70 8.30 4.82
CA TYR A 153 18.75 7.00 5.50
C TYR A 153 18.24 7.02 6.95
N LYS A 154 18.06 8.21 7.54
CA LYS A 154 17.50 8.37 8.89
C LYS A 154 15.97 8.28 8.89
N LYS A 155 15.34 8.44 7.73
CA LYS A 155 13.87 8.38 7.59
C LYS A 155 13.40 6.93 7.43
N ARG A 156 12.33 6.61 8.11
CA ARG A 156 11.65 5.30 8.06
C ARG A 156 10.21 5.49 7.61
N GLY A 157 9.75 4.63 6.72
CA GLY A 157 8.44 4.73 6.09
C GLY A 157 8.40 5.84 5.04
N ILE A 158 7.22 6.23 4.59
CA ILE A 158 7.07 7.23 3.53
C ILE A 158 7.51 8.60 4.01
N TYR A 159 8.57 9.12 3.41
CA TYR A 159 9.05 10.48 3.56
C TYR A 159 9.51 11.03 2.21
N ILE A 160 8.90 12.12 1.78
CA ILE A 160 9.24 12.83 0.54
C ILE A 160 9.29 14.32 0.83
N SER A 161 10.44 14.93 0.61
CA SER A 161 10.62 16.38 0.69
C SER A 161 10.93 16.88 -0.72
N ALA A 162 10.12 17.80 -1.24
CA ALA A 162 10.28 18.41 -2.55
C ALA A 162 10.48 19.92 -2.40
N GLU A 163 11.70 20.41 -2.63
CA GLU A 163 11.98 21.82 -2.77
C GLU A 163 12.00 22.19 -4.26
N VAL A 164 11.18 23.17 -4.65
CA VAL A 164 11.12 23.67 -6.03
C VAL A 164 11.50 25.14 -6.02
N THR A 165 12.29 25.54 -7.03
CA THR A 165 12.79 26.92 -7.20
C THR A 165 12.25 27.50 -8.51
N ALA A 166 11.85 28.78 -8.46
CA ALA A 166 11.46 29.58 -9.63
C ALA A 166 12.06 31.01 -9.46
N GLY A 167 13.12 31.32 -10.20
CA GLY A 167 13.89 32.53 -10.00
C GLY A 167 14.49 32.59 -8.59
N ARG A 168 14.14 33.65 -7.84
CA ARG A 168 14.58 33.83 -6.43
C ARG A 168 13.64 33.17 -5.40
N ASN A 169 12.47 32.67 -5.85
CA ASN A 169 11.48 32.10 -4.94
C ASN A 169 11.67 30.58 -4.79
N LYS A 170 11.44 30.08 -3.56
CA LYS A 170 11.52 28.67 -3.21
C LYS A 170 10.27 28.22 -2.49
N ALA A 171 9.76 27.05 -2.83
CA ALA A 171 8.68 26.40 -2.10
C ALA A 171 9.08 24.98 -1.72
N LEU A 172 8.64 24.55 -0.55
CA LEU A 172 8.90 23.23 0.01
C LEU A 172 7.58 22.55 0.34
N CYS A 173 7.41 21.30 -0.12
CA CYS A 173 6.36 20.39 0.32
C CYS A 173 6.98 19.13 0.91
N VAL A 174 6.49 18.70 2.07
CA VAL A 174 6.88 17.43 2.68
C VAL A 174 5.66 16.54 2.83
N LEU A 175 5.78 15.30 2.33
CA LEU A 175 4.83 14.22 2.60
C LEU A 175 5.43 13.29 3.65
N GLU A 176 4.61 12.85 4.61
CA GLU A 176 5.07 11.95 5.68
C GLU A 176 3.95 10.98 6.09
N GLY A 177 4.28 9.68 6.14
CA GLY A 177 3.40 8.62 6.62
C GLY A 177 2.30 8.17 5.65
N SER A 178 2.15 8.82 4.48
CA SER A 178 1.28 8.42 3.36
C SER A 178 1.71 9.13 2.09
N HIS A 179 1.38 8.57 0.92
CA HIS A 179 1.77 9.08 -0.40
C HIS A 179 1.13 10.45 -0.78
N ASN A 180 0.10 10.89 -0.08
CA ASN A 180 -0.65 12.11 -0.37
C ASN A 180 -0.84 13.04 0.84
N ARG A 181 -0.26 12.71 2.00
CA ARG A 181 -0.42 13.51 3.21
C ARG A 181 0.67 14.57 3.30
N VAL A 182 0.30 15.83 3.07
CA VAL A 182 1.20 16.99 3.26
C VAL A 182 1.38 17.25 4.75
N SER A 183 2.61 17.05 5.26
CA SER A 183 2.98 17.33 6.65
C SER A 183 3.54 18.73 6.85
N LEU A 184 4.19 19.28 5.82
CA LEU A 184 4.76 20.62 5.83
C LEU A 184 4.66 21.27 4.47
N LEU A 185 4.25 22.55 4.43
CA LEU A 185 4.25 23.38 3.25
C LEU A 185 4.85 24.76 3.58
N ARG A 186 5.86 25.17 2.82
CA ARG A 186 6.53 26.49 3.00
C ARG A 186 6.67 27.24 1.68
N LEU A 187 6.64 28.55 1.77
CA LEU A 187 6.98 29.47 0.67
C LEU A 187 7.98 30.52 1.19
N ASN A 188 9.15 30.62 0.55
CA ASN A 188 10.23 31.55 0.93
C ASN A 188 10.55 31.55 2.43
N GLY A 189 10.62 30.34 3.04
CA GLY A 189 10.88 30.16 4.46
C GLY A 189 9.64 30.26 5.36
N LYS A 190 8.55 30.93 4.92
CA LYS A 190 7.32 31.06 5.70
C LYS A 190 6.50 29.76 5.65
N THR A 191 6.17 29.22 6.79
CA THR A 191 5.32 28.02 6.92
C THR A 191 3.87 28.37 6.65
N LEU A 192 3.26 27.70 5.66
CA LEU A 192 1.84 27.84 5.30
C LEU A 192 0.99 26.76 5.96
N THR A 193 1.52 25.53 6.01
CA THR A 193 0.86 24.38 6.64
C THR A 193 1.89 23.57 7.39
N LYS A 194 1.55 23.15 8.62
CA LYS A 194 2.32 22.20 9.40
C LYS A 194 1.33 21.31 10.16
N THR A 195 1.21 20.04 9.73
CA THR A 195 0.37 19.05 10.39
C THR A 195 1.27 18.05 11.14
N GLY A 196 1.17 18.04 12.48
CA GLY A 196 2.01 17.21 13.34
C GLY A 196 3.31 17.90 13.79
N GLY A 197 3.65 17.81 15.08
CA GLY A 197 4.95 18.17 15.64
C GLY A 197 5.90 16.97 15.57
N PRO A 198 7.23 17.17 15.76
CA PRO A 198 8.19 16.07 15.86
C PRO A 198 7.77 15.14 17.01
N GLY A 199 7.51 13.88 16.70
CA GLY A 199 7.20 12.83 17.68
C GLY A 199 5.73 12.36 17.76
N LYS A 200 4.75 13.10 17.26
CA LYS A 200 3.37 12.58 17.18
C LYS A 200 3.15 11.91 15.81
N LYS A 201 3.44 10.61 15.72
CA LYS A 201 2.82 9.73 14.73
C LYS A 201 1.32 9.68 15.03
N THR A 202 0.55 10.65 14.54
CA THR A 202 -0.91 10.52 14.55
C THR A 202 -1.24 9.47 13.50
N ALA A 203 -1.22 8.20 13.91
CA ALA A 203 -1.78 7.13 13.11
C ALA A 203 -3.21 7.54 12.78
N LEU A 204 -3.62 7.37 11.53
CA LEU A 204 -5.02 7.61 11.16
C LEU A 204 -5.89 6.70 12.04
N PRO A 205 -6.99 7.20 12.61
CA PRO A 205 -7.77 6.45 13.61
C PRO A 205 -8.19 5.05 13.13
N TYR A 206 -8.49 4.89 11.84
CA TYR A 206 -8.83 3.59 11.28
C TYR A 206 -7.64 2.61 11.25
N LYS A 207 -6.39 3.07 11.09
CA LYS A 207 -5.19 2.20 11.17
C LYS A 207 -5.00 1.66 12.58
N GLU A 208 -5.32 2.45 13.58
CA GLU A 208 -5.30 2.00 14.96
C GLU A 208 -6.45 1.03 15.26
N ALA A 209 -7.64 1.27 14.68
CA ALA A 209 -8.75 0.35 14.73
C ALA A 209 -8.42 -0.99 14.07
N LEU A 210 -7.79 -0.98 12.88
CA LEU A 210 -7.27 -2.19 12.22
C LEU A 210 -6.28 -2.94 13.11
N ARG A 211 -5.33 -2.24 13.73
CA ARG A 211 -4.32 -2.87 14.61
C ARG A 211 -4.94 -3.61 15.79
N LYS A 212 -6.08 -3.13 16.29
CA LYS A 212 -6.84 -3.72 17.41
C LYS A 212 -7.89 -4.74 16.96
N ALA A 213 -8.20 -4.81 15.66
CA ALA A 213 -9.22 -5.70 15.12
C ALA A 213 -8.75 -7.17 15.18
N ALA A 214 -9.73 -8.07 15.31
CA ALA A 214 -9.56 -9.49 15.05
C ALA A 214 -10.22 -9.87 13.71
N PHE A 215 -9.89 -11.02 13.15
CA PHE A 215 -10.49 -11.47 11.88
C PHE A 215 -12.02 -11.50 11.90
N LYS A 216 -12.63 -11.84 13.04
CA LYS A 216 -14.10 -11.78 13.21
C LYS A 216 -14.68 -10.38 12.94
N ASP A 217 -13.92 -9.32 13.21
CA ASP A 217 -14.36 -7.95 12.97
C ASP A 217 -14.25 -7.60 11.49
N LEU A 218 -13.21 -8.12 10.80
CA LEU A 218 -13.05 -7.98 9.36
C LEU A 218 -14.16 -8.73 8.61
N PHE A 219 -14.51 -9.94 9.06
CA PHE A 219 -15.65 -10.69 8.50
C PHE A 219 -16.96 -9.93 8.65
N ARG A 220 -17.22 -9.39 9.85
CA ARG A 220 -18.43 -8.59 10.09
C ARG A 220 -18.47 -7.34 9.21
N ALA A 221 -17.34 -6.66 9.01
CA ALA A 221 -17.25 -5.50 8.12
C ALA A 221 -17.55 -5.90 6.66
N ALA A 222 -17.02 -7.04 6.19
CA ALA A 222 -17.28 -7.56 4.85
C ALA A 222 -18.73 -8.03 4.64
N GLU A 223 -19.38 -8.57 5.68
CA GLU A 223 -20.81 -8.92 5.59
C GLU A 223 -21.72 -7.70 5.45
N ASN A 224 -21.35 -6.58 6.06
CA ASN A 224 -22.14 -5.35 6.13
C ASN A 224 -21.76 -4.31 5.07
N VAL A 225 -21.18 -4.72 3.93
CA VAL A 225 -20.82 -3.83 2.82
C VAL A 225 -22.05 -3.12 2.27
N LYS A 226 -21.98 -1.79 2.16
CA LYS A 226 -23.06 -0.96 1.65
C LYS A 226 -23.20 -1.08 0.12
N PRO A 227 -24.37 -0.84 -0.48
CA PRO A 227 -24.55 -0.90 -1.93
C PRO A 227 -23.56 0.00 -2.72
N ALA A 228 -23.32 1.22 -2.25
CA ALA A 228 -22.37 2.14 -2.88
C ALA A 228 -20.92 1.62 -2.83
N GLU A 229 -20.53 0.94 -1.74
CA GLU A 229 -19.21 0.33 -1.60
C GLU A 229 -19.07 -0.89 -2.54
N LEU A 230 -20.13 -1.71 -2.68
CA LEU A 230 -20.15 -2.80 -3.67
C LEU A 230 -19.97 -2.27 -5.09
N ALA A 231 -20.67 -1.20 -5.46
CA ALA A 231 -20.54 -0.57 -6.76
C ALA A 231 -19.12 -0.02 -6.98
N TYR A 232 -18.51 0.56 -5.94
CA TYR A 232 -17.12 1.04 -5.99
C TYR A 232 -16.14 -0.11 -6.21
N ILE A 233 -16.28 -1.22 -5.47
CA ILE A 233 -15.45 -2.42 -5.62
C ILE A 233 -15.63 -3.02 -7.02
N ARG A 234 -16.88 -3.06 -7.55
CA ARG A 234 -17.15 -3.55 -8.90
C ARG A 234 -16.41 -2.71 -9.97
N ARG A 235 -16.38 -1.41 -9.84
CA ARG A 235 -15.55 -0.54 -10.71
C ARG A 235 -14.07 -0.92 -10.65
N GLY A 236 -13.57 -1.30 -9.47
CA GLY A 236 -12.20 -1.78 -9.30
C GLY A 236 -11.91 -3.06 -10.09
N VAL A 237 -12.87 -3.99 -10.11
CA VAL A 237 -12.78 -5.20 -10.94
C VAL A 237 -12.65 -4.84 -12.42
N ASP A 238 -13.55 -3.99 -12.93
CA ASP A 238 -13.56 -3.59 -14.34
C ASP A 238 -12.27 -2.89 -14.75
N MET A 239 -11.79 -2.00 -13.88
CA MET A 239 -10.53 -1.28 -14.07
C MET A 239 -9.34 -2.23 -14.17
N ASN A 240 -9.22 -3.19 -13.26
CA ASN A 240 -8.10 -4.12 -13.23
C ASN A 240 -8.15 -5.12 -14.40
N LEU A 241 -9.35 -5.53 -14.83
CA LEU A 241 -9.53 -6.33 -16.05
C LEU A 241 -9.16 -5.54 -17.31
N ALA A 242 -9.47 -4.23 -17.36
CA ALA A 242 -9.05 -3.38 -18.47
C ALA A 242 -7.52 -3.27 -18.54
N ALA A 243 -6.87 -3.08 -17.39
CA ALA A 243 -5.39 -3.07 -17.32
C ALA A 243 -4.78 -4.40 -17.76
N SER A 244 -5.39 -5.53 -17.40
CA SER A 244 -4.95 -6.85 -17.86
C SER A 244 -5.00 -6.99 -19.40
N ARG A 245 -6.10 -6.54 -20.03
CA ARG A 245 -6.20 -6.55 -21.50
C ARG A 245 -5.10 -5.75 -22.18
N GLU A 246 -4.75 -4.60 -21.65
CA GLU A 246 -3.65 -3.79 -22.18
C GLU A 246 -2.28 -4.45 -21.91
N GLY A 247 -2.10 -5.08 -20.76
CA GLY A 247 -0.85 -5.78 -20.43
C GLY A 247 -0.57 -7.00 -21.30
N LEU A 248 -1.61 -7.71 -21.74
CA LEU A 248 -1.47 -8.85 -22.66
C LEU A 248 -0.93 -8.46 -24.05
N LYS A 249 -1.07 -7.19 -24.45
CA LYS A 249 -0.49 -6.69 -25.70
C LYS A 249 1.03 -6.51 -25.59
N LEU A 250 1.57 -6.51 -24.39
CA LEU A 250 3.00 -6.38 -24.11
C LEU A 250 3.65 -7.78 -24.15
N LYS A 251 4.82 -7.91 -24.75
CA LYS A 251 5.61 -9.16 -24.70
C LYS A 251 6.32 -9.26 -23.34
N LYS A 252 5.55 -9.49 -22.26
CA LYS A 252 6.02 -9.55 -20.88
C LYS A 252 5.45 -10.79 -20.16
N VAL A 253 5.43 -10.79 -18.83
CA VAL A 253 5.08 -11.98 -18.02
C VAL A 253 3.71 -12.55 -18.37
N GLY A 254 2.66 -11.72 -18.43
CA GLY A 254 1.32 -12.17 -18.80
C GLY A 254 1.29 -12.80 -20.20
N TYR A 255 1.94 -12.16 -21.18
CA TYR A 255 2.06 -12.69 -22.54
C TYR A 255 2.74 -14.07 -22.57
N TYR A 256 3.84 -14.25 -21.82
CA TYR A 256 4.55 -15.54 -21.83
C TYR A 256 3.79 -16.65 -21.08
N ILE A 257 2.99 -16.33 -20.06
CA ILE A 257 2.06 -17.31 -19.46
C ILE A 257 1.01 -17.73 -20.52
N GLU A 258 0.45 -16.80 -21.29
CA GLU A 258 -0.47 -17.10 -22.39
C GLU A 258 0.20 -17.95 -23.49
N ASP A 259 1.45 -17.66 -23.82
CA ASP A 259 2.22 -18.43 -24.81
C ASP A 259 2.46 -19.88 -24.35
N LEU A 260 2.78 -20.09 -23.06
CA LEU A 260 2.89 -21.42 -22.48
C LEU A 260 1.56 -22.21 -22.55
N ILE A 261 0.43 -21.52 -22.32
CA ILE A 261 -0.90 -22.14 -22.47
C ILE A 261 -1.15 -22.51 -23.94
N LYS A 262 -0.88 -21.59 -24.88
CA LYS A 262 -1.08 -21.85 -26.32
C LYS A 262 -0.22 -22.98 -26.85
N LYS A 263 0.98 -23.16 -26.30
CA LYS A 263 1.90 -24.25 -26.64
C LYS A 263 1.60 -25.56 -25.93
N GLY A 264 0.59 -25.62 -25.07
CA GLY A 264 0.21 -26.83 -24.34
C GLY A 264 1.07 -27.18 -23.12
N TYR A 265 2.05 -26.30 -22.75
CA TYR A 265 2.86 -26.50 -21.55
C TYR A 265 2.11 -26.17 -20.24
N LEU A 266 1.09 -25.35 -20.30
CA LEU A 266 0.15 -25.10 -19.21
C LEU A 266 -1.27 -25.34 -19.67
N LYS A 267 -2.08 -25.95 -18.80
CA LYS A 267 -3.51 -26.09 -19.05
C LYS A 267 -4.21 -24.75 -18.84
N ARG A 268 -5.23 -24.45 -19.65
CA ARG A 268 -6.10 -23.31 -19.44
C ARG A 268 -7.13 -23.66 -18.36
N ASP A 269 -6.82 -23.35 -17.14
CA ASP A 269 -7.66 -23.56 -15.95
C ASP A 269 -7.74 -22.30 -15.10
N ILE A 270 -8.35 -22.38 -13.92
CA ILE A 270 -8.51 -21.23 -13.03
C ILE A 270 -7.16 -20.71 -12.50
N LEU A 271 -6.20 -21.59 -12.22
CA LEU A 271 -4.86 -21.21 -11.74
C LEU A 271 -4.10 -20.41 -12.80
N SER A 272 -3.98 -20.97 -14.01
CA SER A 272 -3.29 -20.32 -15.13
C SER A 272 -3.98 -19.02 -15.54
N ASN A 273 -5.32 -18.96 -15.58
CA ASN A 273 -6.06 -17.75 -15.91
C ASN A 273 -5.89 -16.65 -14.86
N ALA A 274 -5.88 -16.98 -13.57
CA ALA A 274 -5.66 -16.01 -12.51
C ALA A 274 -4.23 -15.43 -12.55
N LYS A 275 -3.23 -16.30 -12.72
CA LYS A 275 -1.82 -15.91 -12.91
C LYS A 275 -1.62 -14.98 -14.09
N LEU A 276 -2.12 -15.40 -15.26
CA LEU A 276 -2.09 -14.65 -16.49
C LEU A 276 -2.71 -13.26 -16.35
N THR A 277 -3.96 -13.21 -15.86
CA THR A 277 -4.74 -11.97 -15.77
C THR A 277 -4.12 -10.99 -14.80
N ALA A 278 -3.69 -11.46 -13.63
CA ALA A 278 -3.05 -10.62 -12.62
C ALA A 278 -1.65 -10.14 -13.09
N ALA A 279 -0.84 -11.04 -13.67
CA ALA A 279 0.47 -10.67 -14.21
C ALA A 279 0.37 -9.64 -15.32
N ALA A 280 -0.58 -9.80 -16.25
CA ALA A 280 -0.78 -8.86 -17.34
C ALA A 280 -1.19 -7.46 -16.84
N ALA A 281 -2.08 -7.37 -15.84
CA ALA A 281 -2.44 -6.09 -15.24
C ALA A 281 -1.23 -5.41 -14.57
N ALA A 282 -0.39 -6.19 -13.88
CA ALA A 282 0.86 -5.70 -13.30
C ALA A 282 1.87 -5.28 -14.39
N ASP A 283 1.97 -6.01 -15.50
CA ASP A 283 2.83 -5.66 -16.63
C ASP A 283 2.45 -4.31 -17.25
N ALA A 284 1.15 -4.07 -17.50
CA ALA A 284 0.67 -2.78 -18.00
C ALA A 284 1.10 -1.63 -17.07
N ARG A 285 0.89 -1.81 -15.78
CA ARG A 285 1.24 -0.83 -14.77
C ARG A 285 2.74 -0.55 -14.68
N MET A 286 3.57 -1.62 -14.65
CA MET A 286 5.03 -1.50 -14.53
C MET A 286 5.70 -0.98 -15.81
N ALA A 287 5.05 -1.17 -16.96
CA ALA A 287 5.48 -0.62 -18.24
C ALA A 287 5.06 0.85 -18.44
N GLY A 288 4.29 1.43 -17.52
CA GLY A 288 3.81 2.81 -17.64
C GLY A 288 2.72 2.98 -18.68
N VAL A 289 1.95 1.93 -19.00
CA VAL A 289 0.76 2.05 -19.85
C VAL A 289 -0.21 3.01 -19.16
N PRO A 290 -0.82 3.98 -19.86
CA PRO A 290 -1.66 5.01 -19.27
C PRO A 290 -3.08 4.51 -18.92
N VAL A 291 -3.15 3.37 -18.24
CA VAL A 291 -4.39 2.78 -17.71
C VAL A 291 -4.30 2.71 -16.19
N PRO A 292 -5.35 3.13 -15.47
CA PRO A 292 -5.36 3.00 -14.03
C PRO A 292 -5.64 1.56 -13.60
N VAL A 293 -5.19 1.23 -12.39
CA VAL A 293 -5.65 0.05 -11.64
C VAL A 293 -6.22 0.50 -10.31
N MET A 294 -7.19 -0.23 -9.78
CA MET A 294 -7.67 -0.01 -8.42
C MET A 294 -6.62 -0.51 -7.43
N SER A 295 -6.19 0.35 -6.51
CA SER A 295 -5.22 0.01 -5.47
C SER A 295 -5.83 -0.83 -4.34
N SER A 296 -4.97 -1.37 -3.49
CA SER A 296 -5.28 -1.90 -2.16
C SER A 296 -4.07 -1.63 -1.27
N GLY A 297 -4.29 -1.21 -0.04
CA GLY A 297 -3.18 -0.84 0.83
C GLY A 297 -2.26 0.22 0.20
N GLU A 298 -2.79 1.20 -0.48
CA GLU A 298 -2.08 2.26 -1.21
C GLU A 298 -1.14 1.77 -2.34
N SER A 299 -1.30 0.50 -2.81
CA SER A 299 -0.48 -0.06 -3.90
C SER A 299 -1.32 -0.67 -5.00
N GLY A 300 -1.04 -0.29 -6.26
CA GLY A 300 -1.79 -0.81 -7.41
C GLY A 300 -1.61 -2.31 -7.65
N ASN A 301 -0.38 -2.84 -7.52
CA ASN A 301 -0.16 -4.28 -7.70
C ASN A 301 -0.80 -5.12 -6.58
N GLN A 302 -0.86 -4.59 -5.35
CA GLN A 302 -1.64 -5.23 -4.29
C GLN A 302 -3.12 -5.24 -4.64
N GLY A 303 -3.65 -4.14 -5.18
CA GLY A 303 -5.04 -4.07 -5.66
C GLY A 303 -5.33 -5.04 -6.81
N VAL A 304 -4.39 -5.25 -7.72
CA VAL A 304 -4.51 -6.25 -8.79
C VAL A 304 -4.74 -7.64 -8.20
N VAL A 305 -3.92 -8.08 -7.24
CA VAL A 305 -4.07 -9.39 -6.59
C VAL A 305 -5.34 -9.45 -5.75
N ALA A 306 -5.54 -8.47 -4.86
CA ALA A 306 -6.67 -8.44 -3.92
C ALA A 306 -8.05 -8.44 -4.61
N VAL A 307 -8.13 -7.94 -5.84
CA VAL A 307 -9.37 -7.83 -6.60
C VAL A 307 -9.53 -8.97 -7.60
N LEU A 308 -8.53 -9.19 -8.48
CA LEU A 308 -8.68 -10.10 -9.61
C LEU A 308 -8.67 -11.57 -9.18
N VAL A 309 -7.87 -11.96 -8.20
CA VAL A 309 -7.76 -13.36 -7.81
C VAL A 309 -9.08 -13.88 -7.22
N PRO A 310 -9.68 -13.28 -6.18
CA PRO A 310 -10.98 -13.73 -5.66
C PRO A 310 -12.12 -13.54 -6.67
N TRP A 311 -12.05 -12.52 -7.57
CA TRP A 311 -13.03 -12.36 -8.65
C TRP A 311 -13.03 -13.53 -9.61
N LEU A 312 -11.87 -13.88 -10.16
CA LEU A 312 -11.73 -14.94 -11.17
C LEU A 312 -12.11 -16.30 -10.59
N VAL A 313 -11.65 -16.59 -9.37
CA VAL A 313 -12.01 -17.83 -8.66
C VAL A 313 -13.51 -17.92 -8.42
N GLY A 314 -14.12 -16.87 -7.88
CA GLY A 314 -15.55 -16.83 -7.60
C GLY A 314 -16.39 -17.02 -8.87
N LYS A 315 -15.99 -16.37 -9.98
CA LYS A 315 -16.68 -16.56 -11.27
C LYS A 315 -16.53 -17.99 -11.81
N ALA A 316 -15.34 -18.58 -11.71
CA ALA A 316 -15.11 -19.96 -12.16
C ALA A 316 -15.92 -21.01 -11.38
N PHE A 317 -16.19 -20.75 -10.10
CA PHE A 317 -16.99 -21.63 -9.24
C PHE A 317 -18.47 -21.23 -9.13
N GLY A 318 -18.94 -20.31 -9.96
CA GLY A 318 -20.37 -19.89 -9.98
C GLY A 318 -20.84 -19.18 -8.70
N VAL A 319 -19.92 -18.59 -7.92
CA VAL A 319 -20.30 -17.84 -6.72
C VAL A 319 -21.10 -16.60 -7.12
N PRO A 320 -22.23 -16.29 -6.44
CA PRO A 320 -23.02 -15.10 -6.74
C PRO A 320 -22.16 -13.81 -6.66
N GLU A 321 -22.33 -12.93 -7.64
CA GLU A 321 -21.48 -11.74 -7.79
C GLU A 321 -21.43 -10.89 -6.52
N LYS A 322 -22.56 -10.69 -5.85
CA LYS A 322 -22.63 -9.96 -4.57
C LYS A 322 -21.71 -10.57 -3.51
N ARG A 323 -21.64 -11.92 -3.44
CA ARG A 323 -20.74 -12.63 -2.52
C ARG A 323 -19.28 -12.46 -2.91
N ILE A 324 -18.96 -12.49 -4.21
CA ILE A 324 -17.60 -12.22 -4.71
C ILE A 324 -17.19 -10.80 -4.33
N LEU A 325 -18.03 -9.79 -4.55
CA LEU A 325 -17.71 -8.39 -4.22
C LEU A 325 -17.50 -8.19 -2.71
N LYS A 326 -18.29 -8.83 -1.86
CA LYS A 326 -18.08 -8.85 -0.40
C LYS A 326 -16.75 -9.50 -0.03
N SER A 327 -16.36 -10.57 -0.69
CA SER A 327 -15.07 -11.22 -0.46
C SER A 327 -13.89 -10.34 -0.90
N ILE A 328 -14.04 -9.54 -1.95
CA ILE A 328 -13.05 -8.54 -2.36
C ILE A 328 -12.93 -7.43 -1.30
N ALA A 329 -14.05 -7.00 -0.70
CA ALA A 329 -14.02 -6.09 0.45
C ALA A 329 -13.19 -6.67 1.60
N LEU A 330 -13.38 -7.96 1.91
CA LEU A 330 -12.57 -8.67 2.90
C LEU A 330 -11.09 -8.73 2.50
N SER A 331 -10.80 -9.00 1.23
CA SER A 331 -9.42 -9.00 0.71
C SER A 331 -8.73 -7.65 0.93
N HIS A 332 -9.42 -6.53 0.67
CA HIS A 332 -8.90 -5.19 0.96
C HIS A 332 -8.65 -4.99 2.46
N LEU A 333 -9.58 -5.39 3.32
CA LEU A 333 -9.45 -5.29 4.77
C LEU A 333 -8.26 -6.10 5.30
N VAL A 334 -8.09 -7.35 4.86
CA VAL A 334 -6.99 -8.23 5.28
C VAL A 334 -5.65 -7.69 4.79
N ASN A 335 -5.57 -7.21 3.54
CA ASN A 335 -4.36 -6.59 3.02
C ASN A 335 -3.96 -5.36 3.87
N SER A 336 -4.89 -4.47 4.17
CA SER A 336 -4.67 -3.30 5.02
C SER A 336 -4.32 -3.70 6.47
N TYR A 337 -4.96 -4.75 7.01
CA TYR A 337 -4.65 -5.31 8.33
C TYR A 337 -3.19 -5.76 8.42
N ILE A 338 -2.68 -6.48 7.43
CA ILE A 338 -1.27 -6.91 7.41
C ILE A 338 -0.35 -5.68 7.36
N LYS A 339 -0.69 -4.67 6.54
CA LYS A 339 0.13 -3.48 6.37
C LYS A 339 0.24 -2.61 7.62
N VAL A 340 -0.74 -2.59 8.52
CA VAL A 340 -0.59 -1.85 9.78
C VAL A 340 0.48 -2.45 10.70
N PHE A 341 0.88 -3.71 10.48
CA PHE A 341 1.98 -4.36 11.21
C PHE A 341 3.31 -4.31 10.44
N THR A 342 3.29 -4.59 9.12
CA THR A 342 4.52 -4.61 8.30
C THR A 342 5.01 -3.22 7.92
N GLY A 343 4.13 -2.23 7.91
CA GLY A 343 4.40 -0.88 7.40
C GLY A 343 4.08 -0.73 5.90
N GLU A 344 4.13 0.52 5.44
CA GLU A 344 3.79 0.87 4.05
C GLU A 344 4.84 0.38 3.04
N LEU A 345 6.11 0.52 3.42
CA LEU A 345 7.28 0.12 2.62
C LEU A 345 8.08 -0.90 3.43
N ALA A 346 7.71 -2.17 3.28
CA ALA A 346 8.35 -3.27 3.99
C ALA A 346 9.44 -3.92 3.13
N PRO A 347 10.47 -4.54 3.74
CA PRO A 347 11.45 -5.38 3.03
C PRO A 347 10.80 -6.58 2.35
N ILE A 348 9.73 -7.14 2.90
CA ILE A 348 8.93 -8.18 2.25
C ILE A 348 7.97 -7.58 1.21
N CYS A 349 7.68 -8.35 0.17
CA CYS A 349 6.84 -7.91 -0.94
C CYS A 349 5.35 -7.90 -0.57
N GLY A 350 4.76 -6.71 -0.32
CA GLY A 350 3.34 -6.58 -0.02
C GLY A 350 2.42 -7.09 -1.14
N CYS A 351 2.85 -6.98 -2.41
CA CYS A 351 2.07 -7.50 -3.54
C CYS A 351 1.98 -9.04 -3.54
N ALA A 352 3.00 -9.71 -3.00
CA ALA A 352 3.01 -11.16 -2.85
C ALA A 352 2.33 -11.56 -1.53
N VAL A 353 2.86 -11.10 -0.41
CA VAL A 353 2.47 -11.59 0.92
C VAL A 353 1.12 -11.02 1.35
N ALA A 354 1.02 -9.71 1.55
CA ALA A 354 -0.19 -9.11 2.12
C ALA A 354 -1.42 -9.28 1.21
N ALA A 355 -1.26 -9.02 -0.09
CA ALA A 355 -2.36 -9.16 -1.05
C ALA A 355 -2.68 -10.63 -1.34
N GLY A 356 -1.68 -11.53 -1.35
CA GLY A 356 -1.88 -12.97 -1.50
C GLY A 356 -2.68 -13.56 -0.35
N VAL A 357 -2.32 -13.21 0.89
CA VAL A 357 -3.09 -13.59 2.09
C VAL A 357 -4.52 -13.05 2.00
N GLY A 358 -4.70 -11.76 1.64
CA GLY A 358 -6.01 -11.16 1.47
C GLY A 358 -6.88 -11.90 0.45
N ALA A 359 -6.29 -12.25 -0.70
CA ALA A 359 -6.97 -13.01 -1.75
C ALA A 359 -7.32 -14.44 -1.30
N SER A 360 -6.40 -15.13 -0.61
CA SER A 360 -6.63 -16.48 -0.09
C SER A 360 -7.78 -16.52 0.91
N VAL A 361 -7.77 -15.61 1.89
CA VAL A 361 -8.84 -15.47 2.89
C VAL A 361 -10.18 -15.15 2.22
N ALA A 362 -10.19 -14.29 1.20
CA ALA A 362 -11.39 -13.97 0.43
C ALA A 362 -11.98 -15.20 -0.26
N ILE A 363 -11.15 -16.06 -0.84
CA ILE A 363 -11.58 -17.30 -1.51
C ILE A 363 -12.13 -18.28 -0.47
N VAL A 364 -11.46 -18.47 0.66
CA VAL A 364 -11.97 -19.32 1.78
C VAL A 364 -13.33 -18.80 2.23
N TRP A 365 -13.48 -17.49 2.41
CA TRP A 365 -14.73 -16.88 2.83
C TRP A 365 -15.88 -17.08 1.82
N GLN A 366 -15.58 -17.07 0.52
CA GLN A 366 -16.59 -17.39 -0.52
C GLN A 366 -17.18 -18.79 -0.33
N ARG A 367 -16.39 -19.75 0.12
CA ARG A 367 -16.77 -21.18 0.24
C ARG A 367 -17.28 -21.54 1.64
N ALA A 368 -16.61 -21.08 2.69
CA ALA A 368 -16.78 -21.49 4.08
C ALA A 368 -17.26 -20.39 5.03
N GLY A 369 -17.46 -19.14 4.53
CA GLY A 369 -17.77 -18.01 5.41
C GLY A 369 -16.59 -17.64 6.32
N GLY A 370 -16.91 -17.11 7.52
CA GLY A 370 -15.93 -16.64 8.50
C GLY A 370 -15.37 -17.76 9.39
N ASP A 371 -15.03 -18.91 8.85
CA ASP A 371 -14.39 -20.01 9.59
C ASP A 371 -12.96 -19.63 10.01
N ALA A 372 -12.74 -19.50 11.32
CA ALA A 372 -11.47 -19.04 11.88
C ALA A 372 -10.32 -20.05 11.64
N ARG A 373 -10.58 -21.36 11.75
CA ARG A 373 -9.58 -22.41 11.53
C ARG A 373 -9.13 -22.44 10.07
N LYS A 374 -10.08 -22.46 9.13
CA LYS A 374 -9.78 -22.43 7.69
C LYS A 374 -9.08 -21.14 7.28
N THR A 375 -9.46 -20.02 7.90
CA THR A 375 -8.77 -18.74 7.68
C THR A 375 -7.31 -18.79 8.16
N ALA A 376 -7.05 -19.34 9.35
CA ALA A 376 -5.69 -19.51 9.86
C ALA A 376 -4.86 -20.40 8.94
N LEU A 377 -5.38 -21.54 8.51
CA LEU A 377 -4.70 -22.43 7.55
C LEU A 377 -4.34 -21.71 6.24
N ALA A 378 -5.27 -20.91 5.69
CA ALA A 378 -5.01 -20.14 4.47
C ALA A 378 -3.91 -19.07 4.66
N VAL A 379 -3.97 -18.32 5.75
CA VAL A 379 -2.95 -17.30 6.11
C VAL A 379 -1.59 -17.96 6.29
N ASN A 380 -1.53 -19.02 7.09
CA ASN A 380 -0.32 -19.76 7.41
C ASN A 380 0.33 -20.34 6.16
N THR A 381 -0.46 -20.96 5.28
CA THR A 381 0.05 -21.59 4.05
C THR A 381 0.62 -20.56 3.08
N VAL A 382 -0.05 -19.41 2.84
CA VAL A 382 0.50 -18.35 1.98
C VAL A 382 1.79 -17.78 2.58
N ILE A 383 1.83 -17.56 3.90
CA ILE A 383 3.00 -16.98 4.56
C ILE A 383 4.18 -17.99 4.56
N SER A 384 3.93 -19.28 4.75
CA SER A 384 4.97 -20.30 4.62
C SER A 384 5.52 -20.43 3.20
N ASP A 385 4.66 -20.30 2.19
CA ASP A 385 5.04 -20.46 0.78
C ASP A 385 5.85 -19.23 0.27
N ILE A 386 5.35 -18.04 0.48
CA ILE A 386 5.92 -16.81 -0.15
C ILE A 386 6.28 -15.70 0.84
N GLY A 387 6.23 -15.94 2.15
CA GLY A 387 6.49 -14.93 3.19
C GLY A 387 7.89 -14.30 3.13
N GLY A 388 8.89 -15.06 2.67
CA GLY A 388 10.26 -14.61 2.49
C GLY A 388 10.54 -13.80 1.22
N MET A 389 9.53 -13.54 0.38
CA MET A 389 9.72 -12.83 -0.89
C MET A 389 10.09 -11.35 -0.64
N ILE A 390 11.34 -10.98 -0.90
CA ILE A 390 11.84 -9.62 -0.70
C ILE A 390 11.29 -8.62 -1.73
N CYS A 391 11.13 -7.36 -1.29
CA CYS A 391 10.76 -6.23 -2.13
C CYS A 391 12.01 -5.45 -2.55
N ASP A 392 12.43 -5.57 -3.79
CA ASP A 392 13.58 -4.88 -4.37
C ASP A 392 13.18 -3.73 -5.30
N GLY A 393 12.05 -3.09 -5.03
CA GLY A 393 11.51 -1.95 -5.76
C GLY A 393 10.57 -2.30 -6.91
N ALA A 394 9.84 -1.29 -7.39
CA ALA A 394 8.89 -1.48 -8.49
C ALA A 394 9.61 -1.60 -9.84
N LYS A 395 9.29 -2.65 -10.58
CA LYS A 395 9.92 -3.00 -11.85
C LYS A 395 9.10 -4.05 -12.60
N SER A 396 9.49 -4.36 -13.85
CA SER A 396 8.82 -5.41 -14.64
C SER A 396 8.72 -6.76 -13.91
N GLY A 397 9.72 -7.14 -13.09
CA GLY A 397 9.69 -8.36 -12.29
C GLY A 397 8.58 -8.42 -11.22
N CYS A 398 7.88 -7.31 -10.93
CA CYS A 398 6.73 -7.34 -10.04
C CYS A 398 5.58 -8.19 -10.58
N ALA A 399 5.44 -8.30 -11.90
CA ALA A 399 4.43 -9.17 -12.52
C ALA A 399 4.67 -10.66 -12.23
N LEU A 400 5.94 -11.10 -12.11
CA LEU A 400 6.28 -12.46 -11.65
C LEU A 400 5.80 -12.69 -10.20
N LYS A 401 6.06 -11.72 -9.32
CA LYS A 401 5.64 -11.80 -7.91
C LYS A 401 4.11 -11.82 -7.77
N VAL A 402 3.42 -11.07 -8.62
CA VAL A 402 1.94 -11.05 -8.69
C VAL A 402 1.41 -12.42 -9.18
N ALA A 403 2.05 -13.02 -10.19
CA ALA A 403 1.69 -14.37 -10.66
C ALA A 403 1.89 -15.43 -9.57
N SER A 404 3.03 -15.40 -8.85
CA SER A 404 3.30 -16.29 -7.72
C SER A 404 2.30 -16.11 -6.59
N SER A 405 1.93 -14.86 -6.30
CA SER A 405 0.92 -14.54 -5.29
C SER A 405 -0.46 -15.09 -5.64
N ALA A 406 -0.89 -14.97 -6.90
CA ALA A 406 -2.15 -15.52 -7.37
C ALA A 406 -2.20 -17.05 -7.24
N ASP A 407 -1.10 -17.71 -7.61
CA ASP A 407 -0.96 -19.17 -7.50
C ASP A 407 -1.00 -19.63 -6.03
N SER A 408 -0.15 -19.04 -5.19
CA SER A 408 -0.09 -19.35 -3.76
C SER A 408 -1.44 -19.14 -3.07
N ALA A 409 -2.10 -18.01 -3.35
CA ALA A 409 -3.39 -17.68 -2.75
C ALA A 409 -4.47 -18.73 -3.08
N ILE A 410 -4.54 -19.19 -4.34
CA ILE A 410 -5.53 -20.17 -4.77
C ILE A 410 -5.23 -21.54 -4.16
N ARG A 411 -3.97 -22.00 -4.19
CA ARG A 411 -3.56 -23.28 -3.59
C ARG A 411 -3.84 -23.33 -2.09
N ALA A 412 -3.42 -22.28 -1.37
CA ALA A 412 -3.63 -22.16 0.06
C ALA A 412 -5.13 -22.13 0.41
N ALA A 413 -5.94 -21.38 -0.35
CA ALA A 413 -7.39 -21.37 -0.13
C ALA A 413 -8.04 -22.71 -0.41
N TRP A 414 -7.56 -23.46 -1.41
CA TRP A 414 -8.06 -24.79 -1.72
C TRP A 414 -7.75 -25.77 -0.60
N MET A 415 -6.50 -25.84 -0.14
CA MET A 415 -6.08 -26.66 0.99
C MET A 415 -6.91 -26.32 2.24
N ALA A 416 -6.96 -25.06 2.62
CA ALA A 416 -7.68 -24.60 3.79
C ALA A 416 -9.19 -24.91 3.74
N SER A 417 -9.81 -24.79 2.56
CA SER A 417 -11.23 -25.14 2.37
C SER A 417 -11.51 -26.61 2.65
N ASN A 418 -10.55 -27.48 2.43
CA ASN A 418 -10.61 -28.92 2.70
C ASN A 418 -10.07 -29.31 4.10
N GLY A 419 -9.74 -28.31 4.95
CA GLY A 419 -9.27 -28.54 6.33
C GLY A 419 -7.78 -28.80 6.46
N GLU A 420 -7.02 -28.66 5.37
CA GLU A 420 -5.57 -28.90 5.29
C GLU A 420 -4.80 -27.58 5.15
N GLY A 421 -3.52 -27.57 5.52
CA GLY A 421 -2.63 -26.41 5.41
C GLY A 421 -1.54 -26.46 6.48
N ILE A 422 -0.73 -25.38 6.50
CA ILE A 422 0.37 -25.26 7.45
C ILE A 422 -0.18 -24.86 8.82
N THR A 423 0.33 -25.52 9.87
CA THR A 423 -0.12 -25.34 11.26
C THR A 423 0.95 -24.68 12.13
N ASP A 424 0.59 -24.34 13.36
CA ASP A 424 1.48 -23.75 14.37
C ASP A 424 2.62 -24.69 14.85
N ALA A 425 2.57 -25.96 14.48
CA ALA A 425 3.68 -26.90 14.69
C ALA A 425 4.89 -26.61 13.76
N GLU A 426 4.76 -25.72 12.78
CA GLU A 426 5.74 -25.55 11.70
C GLU A 426 6.39 -24.17 11.71
N GLY A 427 7.71 -24.13 11.87
CA GLY A 427 8.52 -22.92 11.72
C GLY A 427 8.11 -21.76 12.64
N PHE A 428 7.87 -20.58 12.06
CA PHE A 428 7.47 -19.36 12.80
C PHE A 428 5.95 -19.11 12.79
N ILE A 429 5.18 -20.07 12.33
CA ILE A 429 3.72 -19.96 12.25
C ILE A 429 3.12 -19.89 13.65
N GLY A 430 2.12 -19.05 13.84
CA GLY A 430 1.41 -18.88 15.11
C GLY A 430 0.14 -19.73 15.19
N ASP A 431 -0.45 -19.78 16.39
CA ASP A 431 -1.70 -20.50 16.70
C ASP A 431 -2.96 -19.89 16.05
N SER A 432 -2.82 -18.71 15.47
CA SER A 432 -3.90 -17.97 14.84
C SER A 432 -3.40 -17.17 13.64
N ALA A 433 -4.31 -16.78 12.76
CA ALA A 433 -4.01 -15.91 11.63
C ALA A 433 -3.34 -14.61 12.09
N GLU A 434 -3.84 -14.02 13.17
CA GLU A 434 -3.30 -12.81 13.79
C GLU A 434 -1.86 -13.01 14.31
N ALA A 435 -1.60 -14.13 14.96
CA ALA A 435 -0.27 -14.45 15.50
C ALA A 435 0.74 -14.65 14.36
N THR A 436 0.38 -15.40 13.33
CA THR A 436 1.24 -15.59 12.13
C THR A 436 1.56 -14.26 11.44
N ILE A 437 0.57 -13.39 11.25
CA ILE A 437 0.78 -12.06 10.67
C ILE A 437 1.72 -11.21 11.53
N LYS A 438 1.57 -11.25 12.85
CA LYS A 438 2.49 -10.54 13.77
C LYS A 438 3.91 -11.09 13.69
N ASN A 439 4.06 -12.43 13.62
CA ASN A 439 5.36 -13.10 13.52
C ASN A 439 6.11 -12.69 12.25
N ILE A 440 5.49 -12.80 11.07
CA ILE A 440 6.14 -12.38 9.81
C ILE A 440 6.42 -10.86 9.80
N SER A 441 5.55 -10.06 10.43
CA SER A 441 5.78 -8.61 10.55
C SER A 441 6.98 -8.29 11.42
N ARG A 442 7.22 -9.03 12.51
CA ARG A 442 8.44 -8.90 13.34
C ARG A 442 9.69 -9.31 12.57
N ILE A 443 9.64 -10.41 11.82
CA ILE A 443 10.75 -10.86 10.96
C ILE A 443 11.06 -9.77 9.95
N SER A 444 10.05 -9.22 9.27
CA SER A 444 10.21 -8.15 8.28
C SER A 444 10.79 -6.87 8.88
N SER A 445 10.26 -6.40 10.00
CA SER A 445 10.62 -5.09 10.57
C SER A 445 11.93 -5.10 11.36
N LEU A 446 12.24 -6.21 12.05
CA LEU A 446 13.42 -6.34 12.91
C LEU A 446 14.50 -7.21 12.24
N GLY A 447 14.14 -8.39 11.75
CA GLY A 447 15.08 -9.32 11.13
C GLY A 447 15.64 -8.83 9.79
N MET A 448 14.84 -8.07 9.03
CA MET A 448 15.22 -7.58 7.71
C MET A 448 15.55 -6.08 7.69
N GLU A 449 15.91 -5.50 8.82
CA GLU A 449 16.13 -4.04 8.96
C GLU A 449 17.15 -3.48 7.97
N LYS A 450 18.20 -4.23 7.63
CA LYS A 450 19.29 -3.80 6.74
C LYS A 450 19.04 -4.09 5.25
N VAL A 451 17.97 -4.82 4.92
CA VAL A 451 17.72 -5.29 3.54
C VAL A 451 17.61 -4.12 2.56
N ASP A 452 16.87 -3.09 2.89
CA ASP A 452 16.68 -1.94 1.99
C ASP A 452 18.00 -1.18 1.73
N SER A 453 18.84 -0.99 2.75
CA SER A 453 20.13 -0.33 2.59
C SER A 453 21.10 -1.14 1.73
N ILE A 454 21.11 -2.47 1.90
CA ILE A 454 21.93 -3.39 1.09
C ILE A 454 21.45 -3.37 -0.37
N ILE A 455 20.13 -3.45 -0.59
CA ILE A 455 19.55 -3.39 -1.94
C ILE A 455 19.92 -2.06 -2.62
N LEU A 456 19.81 -0.94 -1.91
CA LEU A 456 20.18 0.38 -2.46
C LEU A 456 21.67 0.49 -2.78
N ASP A 457 22.54 -0.05 -1.93
CA ASP A 457 23.99 -0.10 -2.22
C ASP A 457 24.26 -0.88 -3.52
N ILE A 458 23.65 -2.05 -3.68
CA ILE A 458 23.75 -2.85 -4.92
C ILE A 458 23.20 -2.07 -6.13
N MET A 459 22.04 -1.40 -5.97
CA MET A 459 21.42 -0.65 -7.06
C MET A 459 22.22 0.57 -7.47
N SER A 460 22.87 1.26 -6.52
CA SER A 460 23.67 2.46 -6.79
C SER A 460 24.93 2.17 -7.62
N ARG A 461 25.43 0.94 -7.57
CA ARG A 461 26.60 0.48 -8.35
C ARG A 461 26.26 0.05 -9.77
N LYS A 462 24.97 -0.08 -10.10
CA LYS A 462 24.54 -0.40 -11.46
C LYS A 462 24.66 0.85 -12.33
N ARG A 463 25.27 0.71 -13.49
CA ARG A 463 25.25 1.76 -14.53
C ARG A 463 23.79 1.97 -14.98
N PRO A 464 23.35 3.22 -15.16
CA PRO A 464 21.99 3.54 -15.58
C PRO A 464 21.65 2.98 -16.96
#